data_40543fffe0b423fcdd7d881bb251b0c7
#
_entry.id   40543fffe0b423fcdd7d881bb251b0c7
#
_cell.length_a   1.000
_cell.length_b   1.000
_cell.length_c   1.000
_cell.angle_alpha   90.00
_cell.angle_beta   90.00
_cell.angle_gamma   90.00
#
_symmetry.space_group_name_H-M   'P 1'
#
loop_
_entity.id
_entity.type
_entity.pdbx_description
1 polymer ?
#
loop_
_entity_poly.entity_id
_entity_poly.type
_entity_poly.pdbx_seq_one_letter_code
_entity_poly.pdbx_strand_id
1 'polypeptide(L)'
;NTYFKVVKSCDNFNECFAEADTYKNLDGSSTKGFDETTKTFVLSNGAAIRPWYTKKGDSLINIMVDINGRQGPNIEGRDMFLMCLYNNGVIDDQGYSAPLSKDARDNMFTTTCLTSSSGIGGCFGKILNDNWEMTY
;
A
#
# COMPACT_ATOMS: atom_id res chain seq x y z
N ASN A 1 -5.74 -21.47 10.54
CA ASN A 1 -6.14 -20.72 9.33
C ASN A 1 -5.06 -19.73 8.95
N THR A 2 -4.38 -20.02 7.84
CA THR A 2 -3.37 -19.12 7.29
C THR A 2 -4.04 -18.29 6.20
N TYR A 3 -4.33 -17.02 6.49
CA TYR A 3 -4.92 -16.10 5.52
C TYR A 3 -3.92 -15.72 4.43
N PHE A 4 -2.62 -15.77 4.74
CA PHE A 4 -1.55 -15.47 3.79
C PHE A 4 -0.55 -16.60 3.79
N LYS A 5 -0.33 -17.19 2.62
CA LYS A 5 0.73 -18.17 2.45
C LYS A 5 1.94 -17.49 1.82
N VAL A 6 2.99 -17.34 2.61
CA VAL A 6 4.27 -16.81 2.15
C VAL A 6 5.02 -17.91 1.40
N VAL A 7 5.44 -17.63 0.18
CA VAL A 7 6.22 -18.58 -0.65
C VAL A 7 7.66 -18.14 -0.83
N LYS A 8 7.98 -16.86 -0.57
CA LYS A 8 9.34 -16.33 -0.66
C LYS A 8 9.52 -15.21 0.37
N SER A 9 10.68 -15.17 1.00
CA SER A 9 11.11 -14.07 1.89
C SER A 9 12.35 -13.42 1.28
N CYS A 10 12.37 -12.08 1.22
CA CYS A 10 13.44 -11.30 0.62
C CYS A 10 14.03 -10.35 1.66
N ASP A 11 15.36 -10.29 1.74
CA ASP A 11 16.06 -9.36 2.62
C ASP A 11 16.19 -7.97 2.01
N ASN A 12 16.11 -7.87 0.69
CA ASN A 12 16.13 -6.61 -0.05
C ASN A 12 14.79 -6.39 -0.74
N PHE A 13 14.34 -5.13 -0.76
CA PHE A 13 13.08 -4.73 -1.39
C PHE A 13 12.96 -5.22 -2.84
N ASN A 14 13.99 -5.00 -3.64
CA ASN A 14 13.98 -5.28 -5.08
C ASN A 14 14.04 -6.77 -5.45
N GLU A 15 14.15 -7.67 -4.49
CA GLU A 15 14.06 -9.10 -4.75
C GLU A 15 12.61 -9.60 -4.84
N CYS A 16 11.69 -9.00 -4.10
CA CYS A 16 10.26 -9.33 -4.09
C CYS A 16 9.41 -8.30 -4.84
N PHE A 17 9.74 -7.04 -4.68
CA PHE A 17 9.16 -5.92 -5.45
C PHE A 17 10.04 -5.63 -6.68
N ALA A 18 9.55 -4.79 -7.57
CA ALA A 18 10.38 -4.22 -8.64
C ALA A 18 11.40 -3.23 -8.06
N GLU A 19 12.35 -2.78 -8.88
CA GLU A 19 13.30 -1.75 -8.47
C GLU A 19 12.55 -0.52 -7.95
N ALA A 20 13.00 0.05 -6.84
CA ALA A 20 12.29 1.14 -6.17
C ALA A 20 12.08 2.37 -7.08
N ASP A 21 13.04 2.65 -7.97
CA ASP A 21 12.98 3.78 -8.89
C ASP A 21 11.99 3.59 -10.05
N THR A 22 11.46 2.37 -10.25
CA THR A 22 10.44 2.12 -11.28
C THR A 22 9.03 2.48 -10.82
N TYR A 23 8.81 2.59 -9.52
CA TYR A 23 7.49 2.92 -8.98
C TYR A 23 7.15 4.39 -9.20
N LYS A 24 5.95 4.63 -9.71
CA LYS A 24 5.44 5.97 -10.02
C LYS A 24 4.13 6.23 -9.31
N ASN A 25 3.84 7.49 -9.10
CA ASN A 25 2.52 7.98 -8.71
C ASN A 25 1.60 8.06 -9.93
N LEU A 26 0.31 8.27 -9.71
CA LEU A 26 -0.66 8.42 -10.81
C LEU A 26 -0.36 9.60 -11.73
N ASP A 27 0.32 10.64 -11.23
CA ASP A 27 0.73 11.79 -12.04
C ASP A 27 2.03 11.57 -12.83
N GLY A 28 2.64 10.38 -12.74
CA GLY A 28 3.89 10.01 -13.42
C GLY A 28 5.16 10.39 -12.66
N SER A 29 5.07 11.08 -11.54
CA SER A 29 6.23 11.39 -10.71
C SER A 29 6.73 10.14 -9.97
N SER A 30 8.00 10.15 -9.53
CA SER A 30 8.56 9.04 -8.78
C SER A 30 7.94 8.94 -7.40
N THR A 31 7.54 7.73 -7.02
CA THR A 31 7.06 7.42 -5.67
C THR A 31 8.20 7.52 -4.67
N LYS A 32 7.89 7.99 -3.47
CA LYS A 32 8.85 8.11 -2.37
C LYS A 32 8.51 7.13 -1.24
N GLY A 33 9.44 6.97 -0.32
CA GLY A 33 9.17 6.22 0.92
C GLY A 33 9.55 4.74 0.86
N PHE A 34 10.28 4.30 -0.14
CA PHE A 34 10.82 2.93 -0.17
C PHE A 34 12.11 2.85 0.67
N ASP A 35 12.20 1.80 1.48
CA ASP A 35 13.39 1.42 2.20
C ASP A 35 13.85 0.06 1.66
N GLU A 36 14.95 0.05 0.94
CA GLU A 36 15.49 -1.14 0.28
C GLU A 36 16.01 -2.19 1.26
N THR A 37 16.25 -1.82 2.50
CA THR A 37 16.75 -2.73 3.52
C THR A 37 15.65 -3.49 4.27
N THR A 38 14.39 -3.08 4.12
CA THR A 38 13.27 -3.71 4.82
C THR A 38 12.92 -5.06 4.20
N LYS A 39 12.67 -6.02 5.07
CA LYS A 39 12.24 -7.36 4.67
C LYS A 39 10.91 -7.34 3.95
N THR A 40 10.83 -8.09 2.86
CA THR A 40 9.63 -8.21 2.03
C THR A 40 9.29 -9.67 1.78
N PHE A 41 8.08 -9.95 1.32
CA PHE A 41 7.59 -11.30 1.13
C PHE A 41 6.77 -11.41 -0.14
N VAL A 42 6.81 -12.59 -0.78
CA VAL A 42 5.89 -12.92 -1.87
C VAL A 42 4.86 -13.92 -1.34
N LEU A 43 3.60 -13.67 -1.62
CA LEU A 43 2.48 -14.54 -1.29
C LEU A 43 2.23 -15.56 -2.40
N SER A 44 1.47 -16.62 -2.09
CA SER A 44 1.18 -17.70 -3.04
C SER A 44 0.40 -17.23 -4.28
N ASN A 45 -0.29 -16.09 -4.21
CA ASN A 45 -0.99 -15.48 -5.35
C ASN A 45 -0.10 -14.58 -6.21
N GLY A 46 1.19 -14.46 -5.89
CA GLY A 46 2.14 -13.61 -6.62
C GLY A 46 2.25 -12.18 -6.11
N ALA A 47 1.42 -11.76 -5.18
CA ALA A 47 1.53 -10.42 -4.61
C ALA A 47 2.78 -10.30 -3.72
N ALA A 48 3.44 -9.15 -3.77
CA ALA A 48 4.52 -8.81 -2.86
C ALA A 48 3.97 -7.93 -1.72
N ILE A 49 4.44 -8.18 -0.51
CA ILE A 49 4.08 -7.38 0.66
C ILE A 49 5.30 -6.92 1.42
N ARG A 50 5.21 -5.72 1.97
CA ARG A 50 6.19 -5.13 2.86
C ARG A 50 5.48 -4.59 4.10
N PRO A 51 5.40 -5.35 5.18
CA PRO A 51 4.85 -4.86 6.44
C PRO A 51 5.92 -4.14 7.24
N TRP A 52 5.55 -3.06 7.94
CA TRP A 52 6.41 -2.46 8.95
C TRP A 52 5.57 -1.88 10.09
N TYR A 53 6.12 -2.02 11.29
CA TYR A 53 5.48 -1.50 12.48
C TYR A 53 5.53 0.03 12.47
N THR A 54 4.38 0.63 12.71
CA THR A 54 4.31 2.05 13.00
C THR A 54 3.10 2.28 13.92
N LYS A 55 3.30 3.10 14.94
CA LYS A 55 2.21 3.42 15.85
C LYS A 55 1.83 4.89 15.69
N LYS A 56 0.62 5.12 15.17
CA LYS A 56 0.02 6.43 15.04
C LYS A 56 -1.45 6.31 15.43
N GLY A 57 -1.80 6.80 16.65
CA GLY A 57 -3.13 6.55 17.18
C GLY A 57 -3.39 5.05 17.33
N ASP A 58 -4.45 4.55 16.74
CA ASP A 58 -4.85 3.14 16.75
C ASP A 58 -4.24 2.31 15.61
N SER A 59 -3.46 2.93 14.74
CA SER A 59 -2.74 2.24 13.67
C SER A 59 -1.55 1.46 14.23
N LEU A 60 -1.38 0.21 13.81
CA LEU A 60 -0.32 -0.68 14.29
C LEU A 60 0.73 -0.98 13.23
N ILE A 61 0.28 -1.31 12.01
CA ILE A 61 1.15 -1.82 10.94
C ILE A 61 0.75 -1.14 9.64
N ASN A 62 1.75 -0.62 8.94
CA ASN A 62 1.61 -0.26 7.54
C ASN A 62 1.99 -1.46 6.68
N ILE A 63 1.24 -1.71 5.61
CA ILE A 63 1.48 -2.80 4.69
C ILE A 63 1.47 -2.24 3.27
N MET A 64 2.64 -2.26 2.63
CA MET A 64 2.73 -1.98 1.20
C MET A 64 2.43 -3.26 0.44
N VAL A 65 1.55 -3.20 -0.53
CA VAL A 65 1.15 -4.36 -1.35
C VAL A 65 1.33 -4.02 -2.82
N ASP A 66 2.07 -4.86 -3.54
CA ASP A 66 2.11 -4.85 -5.00
C ASP A 66 1.43 -6.12 -5.48
N ILE A 67 0.27 -5.99 -6.11
CA ILE A 67 -0.61 -7.12 -6.41
C ILE A 67 -0.04 -8.08 -7.45
N ASN A 68 0.90 -7.65 -8.25
CA ASN A 68 1.56 -8.46 -9.28
C ASN A 68 3.09 -8.57 -9.08
N GLY A 69 3.58 -8.20 -7.90
CA GLY A 69 4.97 -8.34 -7.52
C GLY A 69 5.91 -7.48 -8.39
N ARG A 70 6.90 -8.12 -9.01
CA ARG A 70 7.90 -7.40 -9.81
C ARG A 70 7.41 -6.96 -11.18
N GLN A 71 6.25 -7.41 -11.61
CA GLN A 71 5.69 -7.02 -12.91
C GLN A 71 5.07 -5.63 -12.83
N GLY A 72 5.17 -4.88 -13.96
CA GLY A 72 4.56 -3.57 -14.08
C GLY A 72 3.04 -3.61 -14.18
N PRO A 73 2.42 -2.43 -14.15
CA PRO A 73 2.99 -1.11 -14.40
C PRO A 73 3.75 -0.44 -13.24
N ASN A 74 3.68 -0.95 -12.01
CA ASN A 74 4.36 -0.40 -10.83
C ASN A 74 3.92 1.04 -10.51
N ILE A 75 2.61 1.24 -10.42
CA ILE A 75 2.01 2.55 -10.20
C ILE A 75 1.18 2.49 -8.91
N GLU A 76 1.50 3.37 -7.96
CA GLU A 76 0.67 3.53 -6.77
C GLU A 76 -0.76 3.92 -7.17
N GLY A 77 -1.72 3.16 -6.65
CA GLY A 77 -3.12 3.33 -6.99
C GLY A 77 -3.57 2.48 -8.17
N ARG A 78 -2.67 1.74 -8.83
CA ARG A 78 -3.02 0.79 -9.89
C ARG A 78 -2.70 -0.63 -9.49
N ASP A 79 -1.46 -0.94 -9.22
CA ASP A 79 -1.00 -2.28 -8.81
C ASP A 79 -0.23 -2.28 -7.49
N MET A 80 0.05 -1.10 -6.93
CA MET A 80 0.69 -0.97 -5.63
C MET A 80 -0.13 -0.05 -4.72
N PHE A 81 -0.32 -0.47 -3.47
CA PHE A 81 -1.14 0.23 -2.48
C PHE A 81 -0.49 0.21 -1.11
N LEU A 82 -0.75 1.24 -0.32
CA LEU A 82 -0.45 1.25 1.11
C LEU A 82 -1.73 1.04 1.90
N MET A 83 -1.70 0.04 2.78
CA MET A 83 -2.80 -0.29 3.70
C MET A 83 -2.31 -0.14 5.13
N CYS A 84 -3.23 0.14 6.05
CA CYS A 84 -2.95 0.20 7.48
C CYS A 84 -3.83 -0.80 8.23
N LEU A 85 -3.22 -1.59 9.10
CA LEU A 85 -3.93 -2.43 10.06
C LEU A 85 -4.05 -1.67 11.37
N TYR A 86 -5.26 -1.60 11.90
CA TYR A 86 -5.60 -0.91 13.15
C TYR A 86 -5.81 -1.91 14.28
N ASN A 87 -5.71 -1.43 15.54
CA ASN A 87 -5.80 -2.27 16.73
C ASN A 87 -7.16 -2.97 16.91
N ASN A 88 -8.19 -2.52 16.21
CA ASN A 88 -9.50 -3.18 16.19
C ASN A 88 -9.65 -4.23 15.08
N GLY A 89 -8.56 -4.55 14.38
CA GLY A 89 -8.55 -5.53 13.30
C GLY A 89 -9.02 -5.00 11.94
N VAL A 90 -9.36 -3.73 11.83
CA VAL A 90 -9.79 -3.11 10.58
C VAL A 90 -8.57 -2.79 9.72
N ILE A 91 -8.65 -3.08 8.42
CA ILE A 91 -7.68 -2.62 7.41
C ILE A 91 -8.33 -1.46 6.66
N ASP A 92 -7.62 -0.33 6.62
CA ASP A 92 -8.09 0.90 6.00
C ASP A 92 -6.89 1.67 5.42
N ASP A 93 -7.14 2.87 4.93
CA ASP A 93 -6.10 3.79 4.52
C ASP A 93 -5.44 4.44 5.76
N GLN A 94 -4.46 5.29 5.53
CA GLN A 94 -3.73 5.96 6.60
C GLN A 94 -4.65 6.86 7.45
N GLY A 95 -4.56 6.75 8.76
CA GLY A 95 -5.30 7.57 9.68
C GLY A 95 -4.94 7.27 11.11
N TYR A 96 -5.66 7.88 12.05
CA TYR A 96 -5.45 7.69 13.50
C TYR A 96 -6.37 6.62 14.09
N SER A 97 -7.50 6.38 13.49
CA SER A 97 -8.49 5.38 13.91
C SER A 97 -9.26 4.88 12.68
N ALA A 98 -9.82 3.68 12.78
CA ALA A 98 -10.57 3.06 11.70
C ALA A 98 -11.90 2.50 12.21
N PRO A 99 -12.93 2.39 11.35
CA PRO A 99 -12.89 2.76 9.93
C PRO A 99 -12.88 4.28 9.73
N LEU A 100 -12.20 4.71 8.67
CA LEU A 100 -12.24 6.10 8.23
C LEU A 100 -13.62 6.42 7.66
N SER A 101 -14.02 7.69 7.74
CA SER A 101 -15.24 8.14 7.07
C SER A 101 -15.06 8.13 5.55
N LYS A 102 -16.17 8.02 4.83
CA LYS A 102 -16.16 8.10 3.37
C LYS A 102 -15.55 9.42 2.89
N ASP A 103 -15.90 10.53 3.54
CA ASP A 103 -15.37 11.85 3.19
C ASP A 103 -13.87 11.95 3.45
N ALA A 104 -13.37 11.37 4.54
CA ALA A 104 -11.94 11.34 4.83
C ALA A 104 -11.17 10.56 3.77
N ARG A 105 -11.68 9.41 3.34
CA ARG A 105 -11.07 8.61 2.28
C ARG A 105 -11.06 9.35 0.95
N ASP A 106 -12.16 9.98 0.56
CA ASP A 106 -12.26 10.76 -0.68
C ASP A 106 -11.30 11.97 -0.64
N ASN A 107 -11.18 12.64 0.50
CA ASN A 107 -10.23 13.74 0.67
C ASN A 107 -8.77 13.28 0.53
N MET A 108 -8.41 12.15 1.13
CA MET A 108 -7.06 11.58 0.99
C MET A 108 -6.77 11.17 -0.45
N PHE A 109 -7.74 10.68 -1.17
CA PHE A 109 -7.59 10.34 -2.59
C PHE A 109 -7.18 11.58 -3.41
N THR A 110 -7.89 12.69 -3.25
CA THR A 110 -7.62 13.91 -4.01
C THR A 110 -6.35 14.64 -3.56
N THR A 111 -6.03 14.61 -2.28
CA THR A 111 -4.89 15.36 -1.73
C THR A 111 -3.59 14.59 -1.69
N THR A 112 -3.65 13.26 -1.71
CA THR A 112 -2.46 12.41 -1.57
C THR A 112 -2.29 11.44 -2.75
N CYS A 113 -3.30 10.64 -3.06
CA CYS A 113 -3.19 9.62 -4.12
C CYS A 113 -2.98 10.25 -5.50
N LEU A 114 -3.73 11.30 -5.83
CA LEU A 114 -3.66 11.96 -7.14
C LEU A 114 -2.48 12.93 -7.29
N THR A 115 -1.72 13.15 -6.21
CA THR A 115 -0.64 14.14 -6.21
C THR A 115 0.68 13.49 -5.84
N SER A 116 1.80 14.18 -6.13
CA SER A 116 3.13 13.73 -5.75
C SER A 116 3.58 14.25 -4.37
N SER A 117 2.68 14.88 -3.63
CA SER A 117 3.10 15.82 -2.56
C SER A 117 3.54 15.16 -1.26
N SER A 118 3.16 13.92 -0.96
CA SER A 118 3.34 13.44 0.41
C SER A 118 3.66 11.96 0.58
N GLY A 119 4.14 11.30 -0.45
CA GLY A 119 4.51 9.89 -0.35
C GLY A 119 3.39 8.95 -0.75
N ILE A 120 3.43 7.75 -0.21
CA ILE A 120 2.49 6.67 -0.56
C ILE A 120 1.27 6.72 0.34
N GLY A 121 0.08 6.48 -0.21
CA GLY A 121 -1.18 6.44 0.54
C GLY A 121 -2.31 7.17 -0.16
N GLY A 122 -3.50 7.09 0.42
CA GLY A 122 -4.70 7.77 -0.09
C GLY A 122 -5.43 7.05 -1.22
N CYS A 123 -4.82 6.04 -1.84
CA CYS A 123 -5.44 5.32 -2.96
C CYS A 123 -6.33 4.17 -2.48
N PHE A 124 -5.94 3.46 -1.44
CA PHE A 124 -6.69 2.29 -0.96
C PHE A 124 -8.09 2.66 -0.43
N GLY A 125 -8.20 3.76 0.29
CA GLY A 125 -9.50 4.22 0.81
C GLY A 125 -10.52 4.51 -0.29
N LYS A 126 -10.08 4.99 -1.44
CA LYS A 126 -10.95 5.19 -2.61
C LYS A 126 -11.54 3.88 -3.10
N ILE A 127 -10.74 2.83 -3.15
CA ILE A 127 -11.22 1.48 -3.53
C ILE A 127 -12.25 0.97 -2.53
N LEU A 128 -12.03 1.17 -1.23
CA LEU A 128 -13.02 0.82 -0.21
C LEU A 128 -14.33 1.59 -0.38
N ASN A 129 -14.25 2.88 -0.67
CA ASN A 129 -15.45 3.71 -0.90
C ASN A 129 -16.24 3.28 -2.13
N ASP A 130 -15.57 2.74 -3.13
CA ASP A 130 -16.16 2.35 -4.42
C ASP A 130 -16.43 0.84 -4.49
N ASN A 131 -16.70 0.21 -3.35
CA ASN A 131 -17.06 -1.21 -3.24
C ASN A 131 -16.02 -2.16 -3.84
N TRP A 132 -14.74 -1.93 -3.56
CA TRP A 132 -13.62 -2.71 -4.06
C TRP A 132 -13.42 -2.62 -5.58
N GLU A 133 -13.92 -1.59 -6.21
CA GLU A 133 -13.71 -1.33 -7.63
C GLU A 133 -12.75 -0.17 -7.84
N MET A 134 -11.92 -0.29 -8.86
CA MET A 134 -11.07 0.81 -9.30
C MET A 134 -11.84 1.63 -10.32
N THR A 135 -12.25 2.85 -9.93
CA THR A 135 -13.09 3.73 -10.73
C THR A 135 -12.33 4.92 -11.32
N TYR A 136 -11.01 4.95 -11.15
CA TYR A 136 -10.15 6.08 -11.56
C TYR A 136 -8.98 5.67 -12.45
#